data_907b9f9d43d2605769ca91de022928b2
#
_entry.id   907b9f9d43d2605769ca91de022928b2
#
_cell.length_a   1.000
_cell.length_b   1.000
_cell.length_c   1.000
_cell.angle_alpha   90.00
_cell.angle_beta   90.00
_cell.angle_gamma   90.00
#
_symmetry.space_group_name_H-M   'P 1'
#
loop_
_entity.id
_entity.type
_entity.pdbx_description
1 polymer ?
#
loop_
_entity_poly.entity_id
_entity_poly.type
_entity_poly.pdbx_seq_one_letter_code
_entity_poly.pdbx_strand_id
1 'polypeptide(L)'
;MDKINVVITGVGGYVPEDVLTNEDISKLVDTTDEWIMTRVGIKERRILKGEGLGTSYMGIRAVKQLLEKTNVNPEDIEVILTATTTPDHHFPTTSSIIAYHTGCKNAMTFDLQGACAGFLYALETGSNYIRSGRYKKVVVVAGDKMTAITDYQDRSTCPLFGDACGAVLLEPTTEEVGVIDTILRTDGVGYSHLIMKSGGSAYPPSHDTVDNREHFVFQDGKYVFKYAVSYMADVAAEIAERNGLTHDDIAWIVPHQANLRIIDATAKRLGVDMEKVMINIQKYGNTSAGTIPICLWEWEDKLKKGDNLILAAFGAGFTWGAIYLKWGYNGKQA
;
A
#
# COMPACT_ATOMS: atom_id res chain seq x y z
N MET A 1 -3.27 -30.50 13.21
CA MET A 1 -2.87 -30.02 11.88
C MET A 1 -1.59 -29.26 12.06
N ASP A 2 -0.59 -29.60 11.28
CA ASP A 2 0.68 -28.87 11.31
C ASP A 2 0.43 -27.40 10.94
N LYS A 3 1.18 -26.49 11.58
CA LYS A 3 1.05 -25.05 11.33
C LYS A 3 1.45 -24.75 9.87
N ILE A 4 0.54 -24.28 9.05
CA ILE A 4 0.81 -23.83 7.68
C ILE A 4 1.38 -22.41 7.76
N ASN A 5 2.65 -22.23 7.39
CA ASN A 5 3.25 -20.93 7.21
C ASN A 5 2.87 -20.38 5.82
N VAL A 6 2.88 -19.06 5.68
CA VAL A 6 2.49 -18.36 4.45
C VAL A 6 3.63 -17.49 3.98
N VAL A 7 4.10 -17.74 2.78
CA VAL A 7 5.25 -17.03 2.22
C VAL A 7 4.87 -16.22 0.99
N ILE A 8 5.48 -15.07 0.82
CA ILE A 8 5.47 -14.33 -0.45
C ILE A 8 6.47 -15.05 -1.37
N THR A 9 6.00 -15.50 -2.54
CA THR A 9 6.82 -16.20 -3.54
C THR A 9 7.09 -15.37 -4.79
N GLY A 10 6.47 -14.20 -4.89
CA GLY A 10 6.72 -13.25 -5.96
C GLY A 10 6.10 -11.90 -5.70
N VAL A 11 6.68 -10.87 -6.32
CA VAL A 11 6.20 -9.48 -6.27
C VAL A 11 6.10 -8.92 -7.69
N GLY A 12 5.02 -8.20 -7.96
CA GLY A 12 4.84 -7.43 -9.18
C GLY A 12 4.47 -5.98 -8.85
N GLY A 13 4.79 -5.06 -9.74
CA GLY A 13 4.48 -3.65 -9.51
C GLY A 13 4.25 -2.89 -10.81
N TYR A 14 3.50 -1.81 -10.70
CA TYR A 14 3.34 -0.85 -11.78
C TYR A 14 3.21 0.56 -11.22
N VAL A 15 4.01 1.45 -11.77
CA VAL A 15 3.92 2.90 -11.58
C VAL A 15 3.72 3.55 -12.95
N PRO A 16 2.82 4.53 -13.09
CA PRO A 16 2.63 5.24 -14.36
C PRO A 16 3.90 5.93 -14.86
N GLU A 17 4.00 6.13 -16.17
CA GLU A 17 5.14 6.81 -16.79
C GLU A 17 5.08 8.33 -16.65
N ASP A 18 3.87 8.90 -16.62
CA ASP A 18 3.67 10.35 -16.48
C ASP A 18 4.12 10.84 -15.11
N VAL A 19 4.92 11.88 -15.12
CA VAL A 19 5.46 12.53 -13.91
C VAL A 19 4.77 13.86 -13.70
N LEU A 20 4.41 14.15 -12.44
CA LEU A 20 3.98 15.46 -11.98
C LEU A 20 5.00 15.97 -10.95
N THR A 21 5.73 17.01 -11.31
CA THR A 21 6.81 17.58 -10.48
C THR A 21 6.29 18.60 -9.47
N ASN A 22 7.13 18.97 -8.49
CA ASN A 22 6.80 20.07 -7.58
C ASN A 22 6.68 21.41 -8.31
N GLU A 23 7.44 21.62 -9.39
CA GLU A 23 7.30 22.79 -10.26
C GLU A 23 5.91 22.85 -10.92
N ASP A 24 5.39 21.71 -11.37
CA ASP A 24 4.03 21.65 -11.93
C ASP A 24 2.97 21.92 -10.88
N ILE A 25 3.12 21.40 -9.67
CA ILE A 25 2.23 21.69 -8.54
C ILE A 25 2.25 23.17 -8.17
N SER A 26 3.41 23.84 -8.22
CA SER A 26 3.54 25.27 -7.90
C SER A 26 2.82 26.18 -8.90
N LYS A 27 2.51 25.69 -10.10
CA LYS A 27 1.68 26.40 -11.09
C LYS A 27 0.17 26.30 -10.77
N LEU A 28 -0.23 25.34 -9.93
CA LEU A 28 -1.64 25.08 -9.58
C LEU A 28 -2.04 25.72 -8.26
N VAL A 29 -1.14 25.70 -7.27
CA VAL A 29 -1.38 26.20 -5.91
C VAL A 29 -0.18 26.97 -5.37
N ASP A 30 -0.38 27.85 -4.37
CA ASP A 30 0.66 28.62 -3.71
C ASP A 30 1.57 27.73 -2.86
N THR A 31 2.61 27.14 -3.49
CA THR A 31 3.62 26.29 -2.86
C THR A 31 4.96 26.38 -3.60
N THR A 32 6.01 25.78 -3.04
CA THR A 32 7.34 25.71 -3.66
C THR A 32 7.92 24.30 -3.52
N ASP A 33 8.89 23.95 -4.36
CA ASP A 33 9.65 22.70 -4.23
C ASP A 33 10.30 22.58 -2.84
N GLU A 34 10.94 23.64 -2.36
CA GLU A 34 11.57 23.68 -1.03
C GLU A 34 10.56 23.39 0.09
N TRP A 35 9.36 23.99 0.01
CA TRP A 35 8.31 23.76 1.01
C TRP A 35 7.84 22.28 1.01
N ILE A 36 7.59 21.71 -0.17
CA ILE A 36 7.14 20.33 -0.30
C ILE A 36 8.22 19.36 0.19
N MET A 37 9.47 19.56 -0.27
CA MET A 37 10.61 18.72 0.14
C MET A 37 10.84 18.75 1.64
N THR A 38 10.85 19.94 2.25
CA THR A 38 11.08 20.09 3.71
C THR A 38 9.94 19.50 4.53
N ARG A 39 8.69 19.60 4.07
CA ARG A 39 7.50 19.18 4.83
C ARG A 39 7.18 17.72 4.70
N VAL A 40 7.33 17.14 3.50
CA VAL A 40 6.89 15.78 3.22
C VAL A 40 7.94 14.90 2.53
N GLY A 41 8.97 15.48 1.90
CA GLY A 41 10.05 14.75 1.26
C GLY A 41 9.71 14.27 -0.17
N ILE A 42 8.65 14.80 -0.80
CA ILE A 42 8.19 14.41 -2.15
C ILE A 42 8.79 15.36 -3.17
N LYS A 43 9.52 14.84 -4.16
CA LYS A 43 10.07 15.60 -5.28
C LYS A 43 9.17 15.54 -6.51
N GLU A 44 8.61 14.37 -6.77
CA GLU A 44 7.71 14.11 -7.88
C GLU A 44 6.71 13.00 -7.51
N ARG A 45 5.67 12.84 -8.30
CA ARG A 45 4.72 11.73 -8.19
C ARG A 45 4.35 11.24 -9.57
N ARG A 46 3.92 9.99 -9.64
CA ARG A 46 3.43 9.37 -10.87
C ARG A 46 1.93 9.51 -10.95
N ILE A 47 1.44 9.79 -12.13
CA ILE A 47 0.02 10.04 -12.38
C ILE A 47 -0.46 9.21 -13.57
N LEU A 48 -1.58 8.51 -13.40
CA LEU A 48 -2.19 7.72 -14.46
C LEU A 48 -3.10 8.59 -15.32
N LYS A 49 -2.65 8.96 -16.51
CA LYS A 49 -3.42 9.70 -17.50
C LYS A 49 -4.14 8.74 -18.46
N GLY A 50 -5.31 9.15 -18.90
CA GLY A 50 -6.12 8.44 -19.90
C GLY A 50 -7.55 8.27 -19.43
N GLU A 51 -8.49 8.47 -20.35
CA GLU A 51 -9.90 8.26 -20.10
C GLU A 51 -10.18 6.77 -19.89
N GLY A 52 -11.04 6.43 -18.91
CA GLY A 52 -11.40 5.05 -18.59
C GLY A 52 -10.30 4.23 -17.90
N LEU A 53 -9.13 4.82 -17.59
CA LEU A 53 -8.07 4.13 -16.89
C LEU A 53 -8.23 4.33 -15.37
N GLY A 54 -8.55 3.27 -14.66
CA GLY A 54 -8.72 3.24 -13.21
C GLY A 54 -7.63 2.46 -12.47
N THR A 55 -7.87 2.15 -11.22
CA THR A 55 -6.95 1.38 -10.37
C THR A 55 -6.70 -0.02 -10.96
N SER A 56 -7.73 -0.65 -11.55
CA SER A 56 -7.58 -1.96 -12.19
C SER A 56 -6.54 -1.98 -13.31
N TYR A 57 -6.39 -0.89 -14.07
CA TYR A 57 -5.39 -0.79 -15.13
C TYR A 57 -3.96 -1.02 -14.60
N MET A 58 -3.65 -0.43 -13.44
CA MET A 58 -2.36 -0.62 -12.77
C MET A 58 -2.25 -2.01 -12.14
N GLY A 59 -3.32 -2.48 -11.49
CA GLY A 59 -3.37 -3.81 -10.89
C GLY A 59 -3.19 -4.94 -11.90
N ILE A 60 -3.80 -4.84 -13.09
CA ILE A 60 -3.61 -5.79 -14.20
C ILE A 60 -2.13 -5.90 -14.59
N ARG A 61 -1.42 -4.78 -14.67
CA ARG A 61 0.01 -4.76 -15.03
C ARG A 61 0.88 -5.37 -13.94
N ALA A 62 0.60 -5.02 -12.69
CA ALA A 62 1.31 -5.59 -11.54
C ALA A 62 1.12 -7.12 -11.47
N VAL A 63 -0.11 -7.61 -11.66
CA VAL A 63 -0.41 -9.05 -11.63
C VAL A 63 0.17 -9.77 -12.83
N LYS A 64 0.10 -9.21 -14.06
CA LYS A 64 0.73 -9.82 -15.24
C LYS A 64 2.24 -9.98 -15.03
N GLN A 65 2.93 -8.93 -14.58
CA GLN A 65 4.36 -9.00 -14.29
C GLN A 65 4.66 -10.06 -13.22
N LEU A 66 3.85 -10.13 -12.16
CA LEU A 66 3.96 -11.14 -11.11
C LEU A 66 3.88 -12.56 -11.67
N LEU A 67 2.84 -12.85 -12.47
CA LEU A 67 2.62 -14.18 -13.06
C LEU A 67 3.74 -14.57 -14.04
N GLU A 68 4.20 -13.64 -14.87
CA GLU A 68 5.34 -13.83 -15.78
C GLU A 68 6.64 -14.15 -15.01
N LYS A 69 6.96 -13.37 -13.98
CA LYS A 69 8.16 -13.58 -13.16
C LYS A 69 8.16 -14.90 -12.40
N THR A 70 7.01 -15.30 -11.89
CA THR A 70 6.87 -16.55 -11.11
C THR A 70 6.60 -17.77 -11.98
N ASN A 71 6.34 -17.58 -13.26
CA ASN A 71 5.92 -18.64 -14.20
C ASN A 71 4.69 -19.42 -13.70
N VAL A 72 3.77 -18.73 -13.00
CA VAL A 72 2.53 -19.31 -12.48
C VAL A 72 1.42 -19.20 -13.54
N ASN A 73 0.73 -20.32 -13.79
CA ASN A 73 -0.43 -20.30 -14.66
C ASN A 73 -1.56 -19.47 -14.03
N PRO A 74 -2.13 -18.47 -14.73
CA PRO A 74 -3.23 -17.67 -14.21
C PRO A 74 -4.41 -18.50 -13.69
N GLU A 75 -4.69 -19.67 -14.30
CA GLU A 75 -5.79 -20.56 -13.88
C GLU A 75 -5.54 -21.27 -12.54
N ASP A 76 -4.28 -21.26 -12.04
CA ASP A 76 -3.93 -21.81 -10.75
C ASP A 76 -4.19 -20.82 -9.59
N ILE A 77 -4.44 -19.55 -9.89
CA ILE A 77 -4.79 -18.57 -8.88
C ILE A 77 -6.20 -18.81 -8.37
N GLU A 78 -6.32 -19.01 -7.06
CA GLU A 78 -7.59 -19.39 -6.41
C GLU A 78 -8.30 -18.20 -5.75
N VAL A 79 -7.54 -17.15 -5.37
CA VAL A 79 -8.08 -15.91 -4.77
C VAL A 79 -7.30 -14.71 -5.30
N ILE A 80 -8.03 -13.65 -5.67
CA ILE A 80 -7.47 -12.30 -5.84
C ILE A 80 -8.23 -11.36 -4.92
N LEU A 81 -7.51 -10.68 -4.03
CA LEU A 81 -8.07 -9.61 -3.22
C LEU A 81 -7.30 -8.31 -3.46
N THR A 82 -8.05 -7.22 -3.63
CA THR A 82 -7.49 -5.90 -3.89
C THR A 82 -7.80 -4.96 -2.72
N ALA A 83 -6.75 -4.38 -2.13
CA ALA A 83 -6.89 -3.28 -1.20
C ALA A 83 -6.85 -1.96 -1.96
N THR A 84 -7.98 -1.24 -2.00
CA THR A 84 -8.10 0.05 -2.67
C THR A 84 -9.18 0.92 -2.06
N THR A 85 -8.96 2.24 -2.08
CA THR A 85 -9.97 3.28 -1.74
C THR A 85 -10.48 3.98 -2.99
N THR A 86 -9.91 3.67 -4.14
CA THR A 86 -10.26 4.24 -5.44
C THR A 86 -10.63 3.11 -6.43
N PRO A 87 -11.67 2.30 -6.12
CA PRO A 87 -12.11 1.26 -7.05
C PRO A 87 -12.59 1.90 -8.35
N ASP A 88 -12.45 1.18 -9.46
CA ASP A 88 -12.94 1.65 -10.78
C ASP A 88 -14.43 1.94 -10.75
N HIS A 89 -15.19 1.11 -10.03
CA HIS A 89 -16.63 1.18 -9.85
C HIS A 89 -17.02 0.72 -8.44
N HIS A 90 -18.19 1.11 -7.94
CA HIS A 90 -18.75 0.50 -6.71
C HIS A 90 -18.99 -1.01 -6.89
N PHE A 91 -19.39 -1.42 -8.07
CA PHE A 91 -19.48 -2.80 -8.56
C PHE A 91 -19.41 -2.80 -10.10
N PRO A 92 -18.76 -3.78 -10.76
CA PRO A 92 -18.05 -4.92 -10.15
C PRO A 92 -16.80 -4.47 -9.37
N THR A 93 -16.24 -5.40 -8.58
CA THR A 93 -15.00 -5.15 -7.83
C THR A 93 -13.80 -4.95 -8.75
N THR A 94 -12.84 -4.16 -8.31
CA THR A 94 -11.54 -3.98 -8.99
C THR A 94 -10.83 -5.32 -9.17
N SER A 95 -10.89 -6.21 -8.17
CA SER A 95 -10.35 -7.57 -8.23
C SER A 95 -10.94 -8.40 -9.36
N SER A 96 -12.26 -8.31 -9.62
CA SER A 96 -12.89 -9.09 -10.70
C SER A 96 -12.48 -8.59 -12.08
N ILE A 97 -12.27 -7.29 -12.24
CA ILE A 97 -11.73 -6.70 -13.47
C ILE A 97 -10.29 -7.19 -13.69
N ILE A 98 -9.46 -7.18 -12.65
CA ILE A 98 -8.09 -7.68 -12.69
C ILE A 98 -8.07 -9.17 -13.07
N ALA A 99 -8.88 -10.02 -12.41
CA ALA A 99 -8.96 -11.45 -12.71
C ALA A 99 -9.33 -11.73 -14.18
N TYR A 100 -10.32 -11.02 -14.70
CA TYR A 100 -10.73 -11.14 -16.08
C TYR A 100 -9.60 -10.84 -17.08
N HIS A 101 -8.90 -9.71 -16.89
CA HIS A 101 -7.86 -9.26 -17.81
C HIS A 101 -6.50 -9.97 -17.64
N THR A 102 -6.31 -10.71 -16.55
CA THR A 102 -5.11 -11.52 -16.29
C THR A 102 -5.30 -12.99 -16.56
N GLY A 103 -6.54 -13.43 -16.88
CA GLY A 103 -6.84 -14.83 -17.15
C GLY A 103 -7.02 -15.69 -15.89
N CYS A 104 -7.10 -15.10 -14.70
CA CYS A 104 -7.30 -15.80 -13.43
C CYS A 104 -8.77 -16.20 -13.24
N LYS A 105 -9.32 -16.94 -14.19
CA LYS A 105 -10.76 -17.24 -14.29
C LYS A 105 -11.32 -18.13 -13.19
N ASN A 106 -10.42 -18.84 -12.45
CA ASN A 106 -10.82 -19.72 -11.35
C ASN A 106 -10.77 -19.00 -9.98
N ALA A 107 -10.30 -17.75 -9.95
CA ALA A 107 -10.12 -17.02 -8.70
C ALA A 107 -11.45 -16.51 -8.12
N MET A 108 -11.64 -16.72 -6.82
CA MET A 108 -12.58 -15.95 -6.02
C MET A 108 -12.03 -14.52 -5.86
N THR A 109 -12.87 -13.50 -6.06
CA THR A 109 -12.42 -12.11 -6.07
C THR A 109 -13.25 -11.21 -5.16
N PHE A 110 -12.60 -10.30 -4.43
CA PHE A 110 -13.25 -9.23 -3.69
C PHE A 110 -12.27 -8.09 -3.38
N ASP A 111 -12.81 -6.89 -3.13
CA ASP A 111 -12.02 -5.74 -2.69
C ASP A 111 -12.20 -5.55 -1.18
N LEU A 112 -11.19 -4.95 -0.53
CA LEU A 112 -11.27 -4.52 0.85
C LEU A 112 -10.75 -3.09 1.01
N GLN A 113 -11.21 -2.40 2.03
CA GLN A 113 -10.76 -1.07 2.37
C GLN A 113 -10.06 -1.06 3.73
N GLY A 114 -8.88 -0.45 3.76
CA GLY A 114 -8.09 -0.17 4.96
C GLY A 114 -7.24 1.08 4.72
N ALA A 115 -7.63 1.87 3.72
CA ALA A 115 -6.89 3.04 3.24
C ALA A 115 -5.40 2.72 3.07
N CYS A 116 -4.51 3.60 3.54
CA CYS A 116 -3.06 3.40 3.41
C CYS A 116 -2.54 2.16 4.16
N ALA A 117 -3.26 1.64 5.17
CA ALA A 117 -2.94 0.36 5.82
C ALA A 117 -3.53 -0.85 5.07
N GLY A 118 -4.26 -0.63 3.98
CA GLY A 118 -5.01 -1.66 3.25
C GLY A 118 -4.17 -2.85 2.81
N PHE A 119 -2.91 -2.64 2.40
CA PHE A 119 -2.02 -3.75 2.06
C PHE A 119 -1.79 -4.71 3.24
N LEU A 120 -1.58 -4.19 4.45
CA LEU A 120 -1.37 -5.04 5.63
C LEU A 120 -2.63 -5.86 5.96
N TYR A 121 -3.81 -5.24 5.87
CA TYR A 121 -5.09 -5.93 6.06
C TYR A 121 -5.32 -7.01 4.99
N ALA A 122 -4.98 -6.71 3.74
CA ALA A 122 -5.09 -7.64 2.63
C ALA A 122 -4.10 -8.82 2.76
N LEU A 123 -2.85 -8.52 3.17
CA LEU A 123 -1.81 -9.53 3.37
C LEU A 123 -2.21 -10.51 4.48
N GLU A 124 -2.71 -10.03 5.60
CA GLU A 124 -3.23 -10.89 6.67
C GLU A 124 -4.47 -11.67 6.25
N THR A 125 -5.40 -11.03 5.53
CA THR A 125 -6.60 -11.71 5.00
C THR A 125 -6.21 -12.85 4.05
N GLY A 126 -5.34 -12.58 3.07
CA GLY A 126 -4.83 -13.57 2.14
C GLY A 126 -4.07 -14.70 2.84
N SER A 127 -3.28 -14.34 3.86
CA SER A 127 -2.56 -15.33 4.67
C SER A 127 -3.53 -16.28 5.39
N ASN A 128 -4.64 -15.78 5.91
CA ASN A 128 -5.63 -16.61 6.59
C ASN A 128 -6.36 -17.56 5.62
N TYR A 129 -6.54 -17.19 4.35
CA TYR A 129 -7.03 -18.12 3.33
C TYR A 129 -6.06 -19.30 3.13
N ILE A 130 -4.74 -19.04 3.04
CA ILE A 130 -3.71 -20.09 2.95
C ILE A 130 -3.67 -20.92 4.24
N ARG A 131 -3.64 -20.29 5.43
CA ARG A 131 -3.62 -20.98 6.74
C ARG A 131 -4.83 -21.87 6.98
N SER A 132 -5.96 -21.59 6.33
CA SER A 132 -7.16 -22.45 6.39
C SER A 132 -6.91 -23.83 5.76
N GLY A 133 -5.84 -24.01 4.98
CA GLY A 133 -5.53 -25.21 4.22
C GLY A 133 -6.38 -25.41 2.96
N ARG A 134 -7.34 -24.51 2.71
CA ARG A 134 -8.26 -24.61 1.57
C ARG A 134 -7.68 -24.05 0.27
N TYR A 135 -6.89 -22.98 0.37
CA TYR A 135 -6.31 -22.29 -0.78
C TYR A 135 -4.80 -22.37 -0.75
N LYS A 136 -4.16 -22.42 -1.92
CA LYS A 136 -2.72 -22.58 -2.08
C LYS A 136 -2.06 -21.42 -2.83
N LYS A 137 -2.81 -20.69 -3.65
CA LYS A 137 -2.31 -19.56 -4.43
C LYS A 137 -3.27 -18.37 -4.30
N VAL A 138 -2.82 -17.37 -3.54
CA VAL A 138 -3.58 -16.14 -3.29
C VAL A 138 -2.78 -14.95 -3.79
N VAL A 139 -3.35 -14.15 -4.67
CA VAL A 139 -2.77 -12.88 -5.10
C VAL A 139 -3.38 -11.76 -4.26
N VAL A 140 -2.52 -10.99 -3.62
CA VAL A 140 -2.89 -9.75 -2.93
C VAL A 140 -2.43 -8.58 -3.78
N VAL A 141 -3.36 -7.74 -4.18
CA VAL A 141 -3.12 -6.51 -4.93
C VAL A 141 -3.39 -5.34 -4.01
N ALA A 142 -2.55 -4.30 -4.05
CA ALA A 142 -2.85 -3.07 -3.33
C ALA A 142 -2.38 -1.85 -4.11
N GLY A 143 -3.23 -0.85 -4.20
CA GLY A 143 -2.95 0.37 -4.91
C GLY A 143 -4.15 1.24 -5.12
N ASP A 144 -3.88 2.47 -5.52
CA ASP A 144 -4.88 3.50 -5.70
C ASP A 144 -4.52 4.42 -6.87
N LYS A 145 -5.54 4.89 -7.59
CA LYS A 145 -5.48 6.06 -8.45
C LYS A 145 -5.86 7.28 -7.62
N MET A 146 -4.92 7.72 -6.78
CA MET A 146 -5.16 8.84 -5.87
C MET A 146 -5.44 10.16 -6.60
N THR A 147 -4.91 10.31 -7.81
CA THR A 147 -5.18 11.48 -8.66
C THR A 147 -6.65 11.64 -9.02
N ALA A 148 -7.44 10.57 -9.01
CA ALA A 148 -8.89 10.62 -9.26
C ALA A 148 -9.68 11.32 -8.15
N ILE A 149 -9.16 11.34 -6.93
CA ILE A 149 -9.80 11.92 -5.74
C ILE A 149 -8.99 13.06 -5.11
N THR A 150 -7.93 13.51 -5.78
CA THR A 150 -7.10 14.63 -5.31
C THR A 150 -7.66 15.95 -5.83
N ASP A 151 -7.88 16.90 -4.92
CA ASP A 151 -8.24 18.27 -5.27
C ASP A 151 -7.00 19.09 -5.62
N TYR A 152 -6.79 19.37 -6.90
CA TYR A 152 -5.66 20.19 -7.37
C TYR A 152 -5.83 21.70 -7.10
N GLN A 153 -6.89 22.12 -6.39
CA GLN A 153 -7.04 23.48 -5.84
C GLN A 153 -6.75 23.52 -4.33
N ASP A 154 -6.60 22.37 -3.68
CA ASP A 154 -6.24 22.29 -2.26
C ASP A 154 -4.74 22.08 -2.09
N ARG A 155 -4.02 23.15 -1.69
CA ARG A 155 -2.58 23.10 -1.44
C ARG A 155 -2.17 22.14 -0.32
N SER A 156 -3.10 21.72 0.53
CA SER A 156 -2.81 20.84 1.67
C SER A 156 -2.71 19.37 1.27
N THR A 157 -3.38 18.97 0.20
CA THR A 157 -3.48 17.58 -0.26
C THR A 157 -2.86 17.34 -1.64
N CYS A 158 -2.98 18.28 -2.59
CA CYS A 158 -2.51 18.08 -3.97
C CYS A 158 -1.02 17.76 -4.11
N PRO A 159 -0.11 18.22 -3.21
CA PRO A 159 1.30 17.86 -3.31
C PRO A 159 1.64 16.43 -2.86
N LEU A 160 0.68 15.73 -2.22
CA LEU A 160 0.96 14.49 -1.51
C LEU A 160 0.88 13.24 -2.37
N PHE A 161 -0.19 13.14 -3.16
CA PHE A 161 -0.64 11.86 -3.71
C PHE A 161 -0.12 11.55 -5.11
N GLY A 162 0.18 10.27 -5.32
CA GLY A 162 0.50 9.68 -6.61
C GLY A 162 -0.24 8.37 -6.83
N ASP A 163 -0.10 7.80 -8.02
CA ASP A 163 -0.78 6.58 -8.45
C ASP A 163 0.23 5.44 -8.57
N ALA A 164 -0.10 4.28 -8.02
CA ALA A 164 0.64 3.03 -8.21
C ALA A 164 -0.17 1.82 -7.75
N CYS A 165 0.24 0.64 -8.19
CA CYS A 165 -0.31 -0.61 -7.74
C CYS A 165 0.78 -1.68 -7.65
N GLY A 166 0.85 -2.40 -6.52
CA GLY A 166 1.72 -3.55 -6.34
C GLY A 166 0.90 -4.82 -6.09
N ALA A 167 1.51 -5.97 -6.35
CA ALA A 167 0.91 -7.27 -6.14
C ALA A 167 1.91 -8.25 -5.54
N VAL A 168 1.45 -9.15 -4.68
CA VAL A 168 2.26 -10.25 -4.15
C VAL A 168 1.51 -11.57 -4.32
N LEU A 169 2.26 -12.66 -4.57
CA LEU A 169 1.75 -14.02 -4.56
C LEU A 169 2.03 -14.66 -3.21
N LEU A 170 0.99 -15.20 -2.59
CA LEU A 170 1.07 -15.96 -1.34
C LEU A 170 0.90 -17.44 -1.61
N GLU A 171 1.79 -18.25 -1.04
CA GLU A 171 1.74 -19.70 -1.11
C GLU A 171 2.03 -20.33 0.27
N PRO A 172 1.58 -21.56 0.54
CA PRO A 172 1.92 -22.27 1.76
C PRO A 172 3.39 -22.70 1.76
N THR A 173 3.99 -22.75 2.94
CA THR A 173 5.33 -23.29 3.12
C THR A 173 5.44 -24.06 4.44
N THR A 174 6.36 -25.02 4.49
CA THR A 174 6.77 -25.69 5.73
C THR A 174 8.01 -25.06 6.36
N GLU A 175 8.64 -24.11 5.66
CA GLU A 175 9.80 -23.40 6.17
C GLU A 175 9.42 -22.32 7.19
N GLU A 176 10.37 -21.93 8.03
CA GLU A 176 10.20 -20.85 9.03
C GLU A 176 10.43 -19.47 8.41
N VAL A 177 9.71 -19.18 7.32
CA VAL A 177 9.70 -17.91 6.59
C VAL A 177 8.25 -17.46 6.31
N GLY A 178 8.08 -16.23 5.87
CA GLY A 178 6.80 -15.67 5.45
C GLY A 178 6.19 -14.74 6.49
N VAL A 179 4.87 -14.66 6.54
CA VAL A 179 4.11 -13.80 7.47
C VAL A 179 4.12 -14.45 8.85
N ILE A 180 5.03 -13.97 9.71
CA ILE A 180 5.30 -14.55 11.04
C ILE A 180 4.27 -14.05 12.05
N ASP A 181 4.04 -12.73 12.09
CA ASP A 181 3.18 -12.08 13.06
C ASP A 181 2.54 -10.82 12.52
N THR A 182 1.36 -10.47 13.02
CA THR A 182 0.55 -9.35 12.55
C THR A 182 -0.12 -8.63 13.71
N ILE A 183 -0.06 -7.29 13.69
CA ILE A 183 -0.85 -6.40 14.54
C ILE A 183 -1.63 -5.46 13.64
N LEU A 184 -2.96 -5.53 13.68
CA LEU A 184 -3.85 -4.62 12.97
C LEU A 184 -4.81 -3.98 13.95
N ARG A 185 -5.01 -2.66 13.84
CA ARG A 185 -5.85 -1.87 14.76
C ARG A 185 -6.67 -0.84 14.00
N THR A 186 -7.81 -0.51 14.56
CA THR A 186 -8.71 0.51 14.03
C THR A 186 -9.25 1.36 15.18
N ASP A 187 -9.33 2.68 14.98
CA ASP A 187 -10.01 3.61 15.86
C ASP A 187 -10.84 4.60 15.04
N GLY A 188 -12.15 4.60 15.25
CA GLY A 188 -13.08 5.47 14.55
C GLY A 188 -12.94 6.97 14.88
N VAL A 189 -12.10 7.35 15.86
CA VAL A 189 -11.87 8.76 16.23
C VAL A 189 -11.42 9.64 15.06
N GLY A 190 -10.77 9.02 14.07
CA GLY A 190 -10.22 9.69 12.89
C GLY A 190 -11.17 9.90 11.73
N TYR A 191 -12.41 9.38 11.81
CA TYR A 191 -13.30 9.27 10.63
C TYR A 191 -13.55 10.59 9.90
N SER A 192 -13.62 11.72 10.61
CA SER A 192 -13.89 13.04 10.02
C SER A 192 -12.62 13.82 9.63
N HIS A 193 -11.43 13.34 10.03
CA HIS A 193 -10.15 14.03 9.82
C HIS A 193 -9.39 13.58 8.56
N LEU A 194 -9.74 12.41 8.01
CA LEU A 194 -9.24 11.92 6.73
C LEU A 194 -10.37 11.17 6.04
N ILE A 195 -11.06 11.84 5.12
CA ILE A 195 -12.32 11.38 4.55
C ILE A 195 -12.52 11.90 3.12
N MET A 196 -13.19 11.14 2.28
CA MET A 196 -13.90 11.62 1.10
C MET A 196 -15.39 11.69 1.48
N LYS A 197 -15.92 12.89 1.62
CA LYS A 197 -17.23 13.12 2.26
C LYS A 197 -18.39 12.64 1.40
N SER A 198 -18.32 12.86 0.08
CA SER A 198 -19.37 12.48 -0.88
C SER A 198 -18.95 11.29 -1.74
N GLY A 199 -19.93 10.62 -2.33
CA GLY A 199 -19.74 9.45 -3.20
C GLY A 199 -20.21 8.14 -2.57
N GLY A 200 -20.48 8.14 -1.27
CA GLY A 200 -21.04 6.99 -0.53
C GLY A 200 -22.55 7.10 -0.31
N SER A 201 -23.12 6.12 0.40
CA SER A 201 -24.57 6.03 0.66
C SER A 201 -25.09 7.12 1.59
N ALA A 202 -24.25 7.67 2.48
CA ALA A 202 -24.65 8.75 3.40
C ALA A 202 -24.76 10.10 2.67
N TYR A 203 -23.88 10.35 1.71
CA TYR A 203 -23.84 11.55 0.88
C TYR A 203 -23.64 11.13 -0.58
N PRO A 204 -24.71 10.70 -1.28
CA PRO A 204 -24.65 10.34 -2.71
C PRO A 204 -24.19 11.52 -3.55
N PRO A 205 -23.60 11.30 -4.72
CA PRO A 205 -23.23 12.36 -5.64
C PRO A 205 -24.43 13.19 -6.05
N SER A 206 -24.30 14.53 -6.01
CA SER A 206 -25.29 15.51 -6.48
C SER A 206 -24.54 16.72 -7.04
N HIS A 207 -25.25 17.62 -7.73
CA HIS A 207 -24.64 18.88 -8.17
C HIS A 207 -24.05 19.65 -6.98
N ASP A 208 -24.78 19.74 -5.86
CA ASP A 208 -24.29 20.43 -4.66
C ASP A 208 -23.00 19.81 -4.11
N THR A 209 -22.92 18.49 -4.01
CA THR A 209 -21.72 17.82 -3.49
C THR A 209 -20.52 17.95 -4.43
N VAL A 210 -20.76 18.02 -5.75
CA VAL A 210 -19.71 18.25 -6.75
C VAL A 210 -19.25 19.70 -6.73
N ASP A 211 -20.19 20.66 -6.70
CA ASP A 211 -19.88 22.09 -6.65
C ASP A 211 -19.15 22.47 -5.35
N ASN A 212 -19.49 21.82 -4.22
CA ASN A 212 -18.79 21.95 -2.95
C ASN A 212 -17.50 21.13 -2.85
N ARG A 213 -17.09 20.43 -3.92
CA ARG A 213 -15.86 19.65 -4.02
C ARG A 213 -15.74 18.50 -2.98
N GLU A 214 -16.86 18.02 -2.46
CA GLU A 214 -16.93 16.98 -1.42
C GLU A 214 -16.57 15.57 -1.93
N HIS A 215 -16.40 15.40 -3.25
CA HIS A 215 -15.94 14.19 -3.91
C HIS A 215 -14.40 14.05 -3.94
N PHE A 216 -13.66 14.98 -3.35
CA PHE A 216 -12.22 14.90 -3.17
C PHE A 216 -11.87 14.51 -1.74
N VAL A 217 -10.65 13.97 -1.57
CA VAL A 217 -10.10 13.62 -0.27
C VAL A 217 -9.86 14.89 0.55
N PHE A 218 -10.40 14.91 1.77
CA PHE A 218 -10.12 15.91 2.80
C PHE A 218 -9.16 15.33 3.83
N GLN A 219 -8.16 16.09 4.24
CA GLN A 219 -7.21 15.71 5.28
C GLN A 219 -6.92 16.88 6.24
N ASP A 220 -7.26 16.71 7.52
CA ASP A 220 -6.73 17.55 8.60
C ASP A 220 -5.26 17.14 8.87
N GLY A 221 -4.35 17.77 8.14
CA GLY A 221 -2.95 17.37 8.12
C GLY A 221 -2.27 17.38 9.50
N LYS A 222 -2.63 18.32 10.41
CA LYS A 222 -2.04 18.38 11.78
C LYS A 222 -2.53 17.23 12.64
N TYR A 223 -3.83 16.97 12.60
CA TYR A 223 -4.46 15.90 13.38
C TYR A 223 -3.96 14.53 12.91
N VAL A 224 -4.03 14.26 11.62
CA VAL A 224 -3.57 13.01 11.01
C VAL A 224 -2.09 12.77 11.29
N PHE A 225 -1.23 13.79 11.11
CA PHE A 225 0.21 13.67 11.36
C PHE A 225 0.52 13.28 12.81
N LYS A 226 -0.16 13.91 13.80
CA LYS A 226 0.04 13.61 15.22
C LYS A 226 -0.19 12.12 15.53
N TYR A 227 -1.27 11.55 15.01
CA TYR A 227 -1.58 10.13 15.23
C TYR A 227 -0.67 9.20 14.42
N ALA A 228 -0.41 9.53 13.16
CA ALA A 228 0.43 8.73 12.28
C ALA A 228 1.85 8.54 12.82
N VAL A 229 2.48 9.63 13.30
CA VAL A 229 3.83 9.58 13.89
C VAL A 229 3.90 8.65 15.09
N SER A 230 2.91 8.68 15.98
CA SER A 230 2.91 7.86 17.19
C SER A 230 2.50 6.42 16.88
N TYR A 231 1.34 6.23 16.24
CA TYR A 231 0.74 4.90 16.08
C TYR A 231 1.53 4.00 15.15
N MET A 232 2.10 4.55 14.05
CA MET A 232 2.92 3.75 13.14
C MET A 232 4.25 3.36 13.81
N ALA A 233 4.89 4.27 14.51
CA ALA A 233 6.14 4.00 15.22
C ALA A 233 5.95 3.01 16.38
N ASP A 234 4.90 3.19 17.18
CA ASP A 234 4.64 2.33 18.34
C ASP A 234 4.26 0.91 17.93
N VAL A 235 3.41 0.73 16.91
CA VAL A 235 3.03 -0.61 16.45
C VAL A 235 4.19 -1.35 15.78
N ALA A 236 5.09 -0.63 15.11
CA ALA A 236 6.32 -1.20 14.55
C ALA A 236 7.27 -1.68 15.67
N ALA A 237 7.43 -0.89 16.73
CA ALA A 237 8.22 -1.29 17.88
C ALA A 237 7.58 -2.47 18.64
N GLU A 238 6.26 -2.43 18.85
CA GLU A 238 5.51 -3.49 19.54
C GLU A 238 5.66 -4.84 18.85
N ILE A 239 5.55 -4.89 17.52
CA ILE A 239 5.69 -6.18 16.80
C ILE A 239 7.12 -6.70 16.86
N ALA A 240 8.12 -5.83 16.80
CA ALA A 240 9.52 -6.23 16.94
C ALA A 240 9.78 -6.78 18.36
N GLU A 241 9.37 -6.08 19.40
CA GLU A 241 9.50 -6.49 20.79
C GLU A 241 8.78 -7.82 21.06
N ARG A 242 7.55 -7.96 20.59
CA ARG A 242 6.72 -9.19 20.76
C ARG A 242 7.36 -10.43 20.15
N ASN A 243 8.18 -10.23 19.10
CA ASN A 243 8.91 -11.30 18.43
C ASN A 243 10.38 -11.40 18.84
N GLY A 244 10.80 -10.68 19.87
CA GLY A 244 12.17 -10.72 20.38
C GLY A 244 13.23 -10.17 19.42
N LEU A 245 12.82 -9.33 18.47
CA LEU A 245 13.74 -8.74 17.50
C LEU A 245 14.41 -7.48 18.09
N THR A 246 15.72 -7.46 18.01
CA THR A 246 16.52 -6.25 18.24
C THR A 246 16.68 -5.46 16.93
N HIS A 247 17.22 -4.23 17.00
CA HIS A 247 17.53 -3.42 15.82
C HIS A 247 18.54 -4.10 14.86
N ASP A 248 19.42 -4.93 15.39
CA ASP A 248 20.40 -5.68 14.60
C ASP A 248 19.77 -6.81 13.80
N ASP A 249 18.72 -7.43 14.34
CA ASP A 249 17.98 -8.51 13.70
C ASP A 249 17.12 -8.04 12.52
N ILE A 250 16.76 -6.74 12.49
CA ILE A 250 15.94 -6.15 11.43
C ILE A 250 16.82 -5.87 10.21
N ALA A 251 16.55 -6.56 9.11
CA ALA A 251 17.20 -6.31 7.83
C ALA A 251 16.61 -5.05 7.14
N TRP A 252 15.28 -4.94 7.13
CA TRP A 252 14.60 -3.83 6.48
C TRP A 252 13.35 -3.38 7.22
N ILE A 253 13.14 -2.06 7.25
CA ILE A 253 11.85 -1.45 7.56
C ILE A 253 11.16 -1.08 6.24
N VAL A 254 9.90 -1.45 6.07
CA VAL A 254 9.07 -1.15 4.91
C VAL A 254 7.88 -0.32 5.36
N PRO A 255 8.06 1.00 5.56
CA PRO A 255 7.00 1.86 6.06
C PRO A 255 6.10 2.35 4.93
N HIS A 256 4.85 2.63 5.24
CA HIS A 256 3.98 3.42 4.39
C HIS A 256 4.64 4.76 4.03
N GLN A 257 4.60 5.13 2.75
CA GLN A 257 5.28 6.30 2.19
C GLN A 257 4.35 7.54 2.20
N ALA A 258 3.96 8.03 3.38
CA ALA A 258 3.09 9.20 3.51
C ALA A 258 3.87 10.51 3.67
N ASN A 259 4.93 10.47 4.46
CA ASN A 259 5.72 11.64 4.85
C ASN A 259 7.08 11.18 5.38
N LEU A 260 8.16 11.74 4.87
CA LEU A 260 9.53 11.34 5.27
C LEU A 260 9.76 11.50 6.79
N ARG A 261 9.11 12.49 7.43
CA ARG A 261 9.22 12.70 8.88
C ARG A 261 8.53 11.59 9.69
N ILE A 262 7.47 10.98 9.17
CA ILE A 262 6.80 9.82 9.80
C ILE A 262 7.70 8.59 9.65
N ILE A 263 8.29 8.41 8.48
CA ILE A 263 9.25 7.33 8.20
C ILE A 263 10.46 7.41 9.14
N ASP A 264 11.07 8.59 9.27
CA ASP A 264 12.20 8.84 10.18
C ASP A 264 11.84 8.56 11.65
N ALA A 265 10.66 9.00 12.10
CA ALA A 265 10.19 8.72 13.46
C ALA A 265 10.02 7.22 13.72
N THR A 266 9.53 6.46 12.73
CA THR A 266 9.38 5.01 12.84
C THR A 266 10.73 4.31 12.93
N ALA A 267 11.70 4.69 12.09
CA ALA A 267 13.06 4.16 12.12
C ALA A 267 13.74 4.46 13.47
N LYS A 268 13.65 5.69 13.95
CA LYS A 268 14.18 6.11 15.26
C LYS A 268 13.57 5.32 16.42
N ARG A 269 12.27 5.07 16.39
CA ARG A 269 11.56 4.32 17.45
C ARG A 269 12.02 2.85 17.53
N LEU A 270 12.39 2.27 16.38
CA LEU A 270 12.98 0.93 16.28
C LEU A 270 14.50 0.90 16.53
N GLY A 271 15.16 2.06 16.60
CA GLY A 271 16.63 2.16 16.70
C GLY A 271 17.37 1.67 15.45
N VAL A 272 16.72 1.72 14.29
CA VAL A 272 17.26 1.21 13.01
C VAL A 272 17.75 2.37 12.15
N ASP A 273 18.92 2.20 11.53
CA ASP A 273 19.51 3.19 10.63
C ASP A 273 18.67 3.39 9.36
N MET A 274 18.64 4.62 8.85
CA MET A 274 17.87 4.97 7.64
C MET A 274 18.31 4.20 6.37
N GLU A 275 19.53 3.67 6.36
CA GLU A 275 20.02 2.81 5.27
C GLU A 275 19.27 1.48 5.16
N LYS A 276 18.67 1.01 6.27
CA LYS A 276 17.80 -0.17 6.33
C LYS A 276 16.31 0.16 6.11
N VAL A 277 15.97 1.38 5.71
CA VAL A 277 14.59 1.80 5.46
C VAL A 277 14.34 1.91 3.96
N MET A 278 13.32 1.23 3.46
CA MET A 278 12.90 1.36 2.07
C MET A 278 12.19 2.70 1.89
N ILE A 279 12.76 3.58 1.08
CA ILE A 279 12.25 4.94 0.86
C ILE A 279 12.19 5.24 -0.62
N ASN A 280 10.98 5.44 -1.14
CA ASN A 280 10.73 5.86 -2.53
C ASN A 280 9.70 7.00 -2.65
N ILE A 281 9.30 7.57 -1.52
CA ILE A 281 8.34 8.68 -1.43
C ILE A 281 8.74 9.87 -2.31
N GLN A 282 10.04 10.15 -2.43
CA GLN A 282 10.55 11.26 -3.25
C GLN A 282 10.24 11.09 -4.74
N LYS A 283 10.04 9.85 -5.22
CA LYS A 283 9.77 9.51 -6.63
C LYS A 283 8.28 9.33 -6.94
N TYR A 284 7.51 8.82 -5.96
CA TYR A 284 6.14 8.35 -6.21
C TYR A 284 5.10 9.06 -5.37
N GLY A 285 5.53 9.84 -4.36
CA GLY A 285 4.61 10.43 -3.39
C GLY A 285 3.90 9.37 -2.56
N ASN A 286 2.73 9.73 -2.04
CA ASN A 286 1.87 8.82 -1.30
C ASN A 286 0.92 8.11 -2.27
N THR A 287 1.18 6.85 -2.56
CA THR A 287 0.34 5.98 -3.39
C THR A 287 -0.63 5.12 -2.56
N SER A 288 -0.99 5.61 -1.35
CA SER A 288 -1.94 4.99 -0.43
C SER A 288 -1.59 3.52 -0.12
N ALA A 289 -2.49 2.56 -0.38
CA ALA A 289 -2.25 1.13 -0.14
C ALA A 289 -1.10 0.55 -0.99
N GLY A 290 -0.75 1.18 -2.10
CA GLY A 290 0.32 0.73 -3.01
C GLY A 290 1.74 0.97 -2.48
N THR A 291 1.94 1.81 -1.47
CA THR A 291 3.29 2.24 -1.05
C THR A 291 4.18 1.07 -0.60
N ILE A 292 3.69 0.19 0.25
CA ILE A 292 4.46 -0.95 0.77
C ILE A 292 4.78 -1.97 -0.33
N PRO A 293 3.80 -2.49 -1.11
CA PRO A 293 4.13 -3.47 -2.14
C PRO A 293 5.00 -2.88 -3.27
N ILE A 294 4.94 -1.58 -3.55
CA ILE A 294 5.88 -0.93 -4.49
C ILE A 294 7.30 -0.83 -3.89
N CYS A 295 7.46 -0.62 -2.57
CA CYS A 295 8.77 -0.75 -1.94
C CYS A 295 9.30 -2.18 -2.06
N LEU A 296 8.50 -3.20 -1.76
CA LEU A 296 8.91 -4.60 -1.90
C LEU A 296 9.31 -4.93 -3.35
N TRP A 297 8.58 -4.41 -4.33
CA TRP A 297 8.87 -4.59 -5.74
C TRP A 297 10.21 -3.93 -6.17
N GLU A 298 10.48 -2.69 -5.74
CA GLU A 298 11.73 -2.00 -6.08
C GLU A 298 12.97 -2.58 -5.37
N TRP A 299 12.78 -3.14 -4.16
CA TRP A 299 13.87 -3.71 -3.37
C TRP A 299 14.03 -5.22 -3.57
N GLU A 300 13.18 -5.88 -4.37
CA GLU A 300 13.15 -7.35 -4.51
C GLU A 300 14.53 -7.95 -4.77
N ASP A 301 15.33 -7.34 -5.65
CA ASP A 301 16.68 -7.83 -6.00
C ASP A 301 17.71 -7.69 -4.86
N LYS A 302 17.42 -6.86 -3.87
CA LYS A 302 18.27 -6.67 -2.69
C LYS A 302 17.90 -7.58 -1.53
N LEU A 303 16.69 -8.14 -1.56
CA LEU A 303 16.17 -8.98 -0.50
C LEU A 303 16.77 -10.37 -0.54
N LYS A 304 17.08 -10.91 0.64
CA LYS A 304 17.65 -12.25 0.82
C LYS A 304 16.70 -13.12 1.62
N LYS A 305 16.67 -14.40 1.30
CA LYS A 305 15.93 -15.39 2.10
C LYS A 305 16.37 -15.33 3.56
N GLY A 306 15.40 -15.19 4.44
CA GLY A 306 15.63 -15.07 5.88
C GLY A 306 15.73 -13.63 6.40
N ASP A 307 15.78 -12.61 5.54
CA ASP A 307 15.72 -11.21 5.97
C ASP A 307 14.46 -10.95 6.80
N ASN A 308 14.62 -10.33 7.97
CA ASN A 308 13.52 -9.90 8.82
C ASN A 308 13.07 -8.50 8.39
N LEU A 309 11.82 -8.38 7.95
CA LEU A 309 11.21 -7.13 7.51
C LEU A 309 10.11 -6.72 8.49
N ILE A 310 10.08 -5.44 8.87
CA ILE A 310 8.97 -4.84 9.59
C ILE A 310 8.22 -3.93 8.63
N LEU A 311 7.01 -4.34 8.24
CA LEU A 311 6.08 -3.56 7.45
C LEU A 311 5.22 -2.76 8.43
N ALA A 312 5.06 -1.44 8.22
CA ALA A 312 4.23 -0.60 9.08
C ALA A 312 3.46 0.43 8.28
N ALA A 313 2.18 0.62 8.62
CA ALA A 313 1.32 1.59 7.95
C ALA A 313 0.32 2.24 8.90
N PHE A 314 -0.12 3.43 8.51
CA PHE A 314 -1.21 4.18 9.13
C PHE A 314 -2.06 4.82 8.02
N GLY A 315 -3.37 4.79 8.15
CA GLY A 315 -4.30 5.31 7.15
C GLY A 315 -5.61 5.82 7.73
N ALA A 316 -6.49 6.24 6.83
CA ALA A 316 -7.84 6.69 7.16
C ALA A 316 -8.61 5.60 7.94
N GLY A 317 -9.49 6.07 8.82
CA GLY A 317 -10.28 5.25 9.69
C GLY A 317 -10.35 5.82 11.11
N PHE A 318 -9.29 5.90 11.95
CA PHE A 318 -7.95 5.48 11.56
C PHE A 318 -7.80 3.97 11.52
N THR A 319 -6.94 3.51 10.60
CA THR A 319 -6.46 2.13 10.53
C THR A 319 -4.95 2.14 10.61
N TRP A 320 -4.35 1.21 11.36
CA TRP A 320 -2.89 1.07 11.39
C TRP A 320 -2.49 -0.35 11.73
N GLY A 321 -1.24 -0.66 11.50
CA GLY A 321 -0.71 -1.96 11.85
C GLY A 321 0.75 -2.13 11.49
N ALA A 322 1.27 -3.28 11.90
CA ALA A 322 2.56 -3.78 11.49
C ALA A 322 2.51 -5.28 11.23
N ILE A 323 3.35 -5.74 10.32
CA ILE A 323 3.58 -7.14 10.01
C ILE A 323 5.06 -7.43 10.12
N TYR A 324 5.41 -8.48 10.89
CA TYR A 324 6.72 -9.10 10.82
C TYR A 324 6.72 -10.14 9.71
N LEU A 325 7.47 -9.83 8.66
CA LEU A 325 7.64 -10.69 7.49
C LEU A 325 9.08 -11.19 7.43
N LYS A 326 9.28 -12.52 7.41
CA LYS A 326 10.56 -13.12 7.12
C LYS A 326 10.63 -13.51 5.65
N TRP A 327 11.53 -12.88 4.89
CA TRP A 327 11.55 -13.01 3.44
C TRP A 327 11.86 -14.45 2.98
N GLY A 328 11.17 -14.93 1.94
CA GLY A 328 11.15 -16.35 1.56
C GLY A 328 12.14 -16.79 0.50
N TYR A 329 12.74 -15.86 -0.27
CA TYR A 329 13.61 -16.19 -1.40
C TYR A 329 14.73 -15.16 -1.60
N ASN A 330 15.72 -15.49 -2.40
CA ASN A 330 16.74 -14.54 -2.81
C ASN A 330 16.27 -13.79 -4.06
N GLY A 331 16.40 -12.47 -4.07
CA GLY A 331 16.21 -11.67 -5.27
C GLY A 331 17.09 -12.18 -6.40
N LYS A 332 16.64 -12.07 -7.64
CA LYS A 332 17.48 -12.42 -8.79
C LYS A 332 18.62 -11.41 -8.84
N GLN A 333 19.85 -11.87 -8.55
CA GLN A 333 21.03 -11.11 -8.92
C GLN A 333 21.04 -10.99 -10.45
N ALA A 334 21.06 -9.75 -10.95
CA ALA A 334 21.13 -9.44 -12.37
C ALA A 334 22.45 -9.96 -12.98
#